data_06f43deff0db7cce1b87de0a8f924b54
#
_entry.id   06f43deff0db7cce1b87de0a8f924b54
#
_cell.length_a   1.000
_cell.length_b   1.000
_cell.length_c   1.000
_cell.angle_alpha   90.00
_cell.angle_beta   90.00
_cell.angle_gamma   90.00
#
_symmetry.space_group_name_H-M   'P 1'
#
loop_
_entity.id
_entity.type
_entity.pdbx_description
1 polymer ?
#
loop_
_entity_poly.entity_id
_entity_poly.type
_entity_poly.pdbx_seq_one_letter_code
_entity_poly.pdbx_strand_id
1 'polypeptide(L)'
;NEGPHCLADLVPAGMFVGTSLILCHGGRFLYGLREPRPEGERLVAELTGIGGGVEAEDETIAAGALREGQEEMGCAVRLLPAAETVIVHGPGPHDRLALVGSEPPAAVVFRRYRTPPHQPWHERNQGEACLVVYLAELAGPPRPAMELPALIWLTPAQLVETARRDVPLATLLARGAELLADHTRPLPGGLWLRLTDSQEALVLALAEDAQPFYEALAVC
;
A
#
# COMPACT_ATOMS: atom_id res chain seq x y z
N ASN A 1 -28.26 7.91 15.51
CA ASN A 1 -27.29 6.94 16.07
C ASN A 1 -27.20 5.78 15.10
N GLU A 2 -26.29 5.88 14.17
CA GLU A 2 -25.85 4.70 13.41
C GLU A 2 -25.12 3.79 14.40
N GLY A 3 -25.43 2.48 14.38
CA GLY A 3 -24.77 1.49 15.23
C GLY A 3 -23.28 1.35 14.85
N PRO A 4 -22.51 0.54 15.57
CA PRO A 4 -21.12 0.30 15.24
C PRO A 4 -21.01 -0.33 13.85
N HIS A 5 -20.18 0.26 12.98
CA HIS A 5 -19.91 -0.25 11.63
C HIS A 5 -18.87 -1.37 11.67
N CYS A 6 -19.03 -2.38 10.82
CA CYS A 6 -17.99 -3.36 10.55
C CYS A 6 -17.41 -3.15 9.13
N LEU A 7 -16.25 -3.72 8.86
CA LEU A 7 -15.60 -3.60 7.55
C LEU A 7 -16.51 -4.10 6.41
N ALA A 8 -17.29 -5.16 6.66
CA ALA A 8 -18.21 -5.72 5.66
C ALA A 8 -19.35 -4.76 5.27
N ASP A 9 -19.71 -3.82 6.14
CA ASP A 9 -20.72 -2.80 5.83
C ASP A 9 -20.20 -1.74 4.86
N LEU A 10 -18.87 -1.56 4.80
CA LEU A 10 -18.20 -0.57 3.96
C LEU A 10 -17.87 -1.10 2.57
N VAL A 11 -17.55 -2.39 2.45
CA VAL A 11 -17.11 -2.99 1.19
C VAL A 11 -18.30 -3.50 0.40
N PRO A 12 -18.64 -2.90 -0.75
CA PRO A 12 -19.79 -3.35 -1.56
C PRO A 12 -19.61 -4.80 -2.02
N ALA A 13 -20.69 -5.58 -1.95
CA ALA A 13 -20.69 -6.96 -2.39
C ALA A 13 -20.29 -7.08 -3.88
N GLY A 14 -19.36 -7.96 -4.18
CA GLY A 14 -18.86 -8.20 -5.54
C GLY A 14 -17.84 -7.18 -6.04
N MET A 15 -17.47 -6.18 -5.24
CA MET A 15 -16.34 -5.29 -5.55
C MET A 15 -15.02 -6.04 -5.47
N PHE A 16 -14.08 -5.73 -6.35
CA PHE A 16 -12.71 -6.21 -6.21
C PHE A 16 -12.08 -5.61 -4.96
N VAL A 17 -11.53 -6.47 -4.11
CA VAL A 17 -10.85 -6.07 -2.87
C VAL A 17 -9.38 -6.39 -2.98
N GLY A 18 -8.56 -5.35 -2.86
CA GLY A 18 -7.13 -5.47 -2.63
C GLY A 18 -6.79 -5.17 -1.17
N THR A 19 -5.64 -5.64 -0.74
CA THR A 19 -5.08 -5.35 0.58
C THR A 19 -3.76 -4.60 0.45
N SER A 20 -3.41 -3.84 1.47
CA SER A 20 -2.09 -3.23 1.61
C SER A 20 -1.72 -3.13 3.08
N LEU A 21 -0.42 -3.22 3.37
CA LEU A 21 0.14 -3.08 4.70
C LEU A 21 0.87 -1.75 4.82
N ILE A 22 0.60 -1.01 5.89
CA ILE A 22 1.45 0.08 6.35
C ILE A 22 2.45 -0.54 7.33
N LEU A 23 3.66 -0.68 6.87
CA LEU A 23 4.80 -1.19 7.63
C LEU A 23 5.75 -0.06 7.89
N CYS A 24 6.10 0.17 9.16
CA CYS A 24 7.05 1.20 9.48
C CYS A 24 8.15 0.70 10.42
N HIS A 25 9.33 1.31 10.31
CA HIS A 25 10.47 1.06 11.18
C HIS A 25 11.40 2.28 11.18
N GLY A 26 11.79 2.72 12.36
CA GLY A 26 12.72 3.86 12.52
C GLY A 26 12.25 5.15 11.82
N GLY A 27 10.95 5.42 11.84
CA GLY A 27 10.35 6.60 11.20
C GLY A 27 10.26 6.55 9.68
N ARG A 28 10.37 5.36 9.07
CA ARG A 28 10.28 5.12 7.63
C ARG A 28 9.22 4.08 7.33
N PHE A 29 8.68 4.11 6.13
CA PHE A 29 7.68 3.20 5.60
C PHE A 29 8.27 2.29 4.53
N LEU A 30 7.88 1.02 4.54
CA LEU A 30 8.31 0.02 3.57
C LEU A 30 7.36 -0.02 2.38
N TYR A 31 7.93 0.06 1.19
CA TYR A 31 7.23 -0.10 -0.08
C TYR A 31 7.94 -1.12 -0.97
N GLY A 32 7.16 -1.83 -1.79
CA GLY A 32 7.66 -2.69 -2.85
C GLY A 32 7.95 -1.90 -4.13
N LEU A 33 8.99 -2.27 -4.86
CA LEU A 33 9.20 -1.83 -6.24
C LEU A 33 8.69 -2.91 -7.18
N ARG A 34 7.87 -2.50 -8.17
CA ARG A 34 7.51 -3.37 -9.29
C ARG A 34 8.60 -3.36 -10.35
N GLU A 35 8.54 -4.34 -11.26
CA GLU A 35 9.47 -4.40 -12.40
C GLU A 35 9.46 -3.09 -13.19
N PRO A 36 10.64 -2.50 -13.46
CA PRO A 36 10.75 -1.26 -14.21
C PRO A 36 10.24 -1.40 -15.63
N ARG A 37 9.55 -0.37 -16.10
CA ARG A 37 9.03 -0.29 -17.47
C ARG A 37 9.55 0.95 -18.19
N PRO A 38 9.84 0.87 -19.50
CA PRO A 38 10.20 2.06 -20.27
C PRO A 38 8.99 2.99 -20.46
N GLU A 39 9.17 4.27 -20.12
CA GLU A 39 8.23 5.37 -20.40
C GLU A 39 8.98 6.50 -21.11
N GLY A 40 8.87 6.54 -22.44
CA GLY A 40 9.69 7.42 -23.26
C GLY A 40 11.17 7.14 -23.11
N GLU A 41 11.96 8.13 -22.71
CA GLU A 41 13.40 8.01 -22.48
C GLU A 41 13.78 7.56 -21.04
N ARG A 42 12.78 7.30 -20.19
CA ARG A 42 12.99 6.94 -18.78
C ARG A 42 12.63 5.49 -18.52
N LEU A 43 13.27 4.92 -17.51
CA LEU A 43 12.81 3.70 -16.87
C LEU A 43 12.08 4.08 -15.59
N VAL A 44 10.84 3.66 -15.45
CA VAL A 44 9.99 3.95 -14.30
C VAL A 44 9.62 2.66 -13.60
N ALA A 45 9.80 2.60 -12.29
CA ALA A 45 9.26 1.58 -11.43
C ALA A 45 8.15 2.16 -10.55
N GLU A 46 7.06 1.42 -10.43
CA GLU A 46 6.00 1.78 -9.53
C GLU A 46 6.33 1.33 -8.11
N LEU A 47 6.14 2.23 -7.15
CA LEU A 47 6.10 1.92 -5.73
C LEU A 47 4.70 1.44 -5.38
N THR A 48 4.61 0.24 -4.87
CA THR A 48 3.36 -0.35 -4.38
C THR A 48 3.44 -0.57 -2.87
N GLY A 49 2.30 -0.51 -2.19
CA GLY A 49 2.20 -1.06 -0.84
C GLY A 49 2.43 -2.57 -0.88
N ILE A 50 2.87 -3.14 0.22
CA ILE A 50 2.96 -4.58 0.38
C ILE A 50 1.53 -5.13 0.49
N GLY A 51 1.14 -5.99 -0.44
CA GLY A 51 -0.21 -6.54 -0.49
C GLY A 51 -0.71 -6.78 -1.92
N GLY A 52 -1.83 -7.45 -2.05
CA GLY A 52 -2.41 -7.85 -3.32
C GLY A 52 -3.90 -8.12 -3.24
N GLY A 53 -4.42 -8.91 -4.16
CA GLY A 53 -5.83 -9.25 -4.22
C GLY A 53 -6.24 -10.23 -3.12
N VAL A 54 -7.45 -10.03 -2.56
CA VAL A 54 -8.09 -11.04 -1.72
C VAL A 54 -8.55 -12.19 -2.60
N GLU A 55 -8.15 -13.40 -2.28
CA GLU A 55 -8.49 -14.63 -3.00
C GLU A 55 -9.70 -15.34 -2.38
N ALA A 56 -10.28 -16.27 -3.13
CA ALA A 56 -11.44 -17.02 -2.66
C ALA A 56 -11.13 -17.94 -1.47
N GLU A 57 -9.88 -18.32 -1.32
CA GLU A 57 -9.34 -19.16 -0.24
C GLU A 57 -9.06 -18.37 1.03
N ASP A 58 -8.99 -17.05 0.95
CA ASP A 58 -8.77 -16.19 2.12
C ASP A 58 -10.04 -16.14 2.97
N GLU A 59 -9.97 -16.63 4.22
CA GLU A 59 -11.12 -16.64 5.13
C GLU A 59 -11.62 -15.23 5.46
N THR A 60 -10.71 -14.25 5.45
CA THR A 60 -10.99 -12.84 5.73
C THR A 60 -10.10 -11.94 4.88
N ILE A 61 -10.47 -10.66 4.74
CA ILE A 61 -9.62 -9.64 4.09
C ILE A 61 -8.28 -9.52 4.82
N ALA A 62 -8.27 -9.62 6.15
CA ALA A 62 -7.06 -9.62 6.98
C ALA A 62 -6.16 -10.84 6.68
N ALA A 63 -6.74 -12.02 6.46
CA ALA A 63 -6.00 -13.22 6.07
C ALA A 63 -5.29 -13.01 4.72
N GLY A 64 -5.97 -12.41 3.74
CA GLY A 64 -5.37 -12.04 2.46
C GLY A 64 -4.18 -11.09 2.64
N ALA A 65 -4.31 -10.07 3.49
CA ALA A 65 -3.21 -9.15 3.79
C ALA A 65 -1.99 -9.85 4.41
N LEU A 66 -2.22 -10.81 5.32
CA LEU A 66 -1.15 -11.60 5.94
C LEU A 66 -0.46 -12.53 4.95
N ARG A 67 -1.22 -13.19 4.07
CA ARG A 67 -0.70 -14.05 3.00
C ARG A 67 0.20 -13.26 2.05
N GLU A 68 -0.30 -12.15 1.51
CA GLU A 68 0.45 -11.26 0.60
C GLU A 68 1.73 -10.72 1.27
N GLY A 69 1.63 -10.30 2.52
CA GLY A 69 2.79 -9.84 3.27
C GLY A 69 3.88 -10.92 3.36
N GLN A 70 3.49 -12.18 3.63
CA GLN A 70 4.42 -13.31 3.68
C GLN A 70 5.02 -13.61 2.29
N GLU A 71 4.22 -13.56 1.23
CA GLU A 71 4.64 -13.86 -0.14
C GLU A 71 5.61 -12.80 -0.67
N GLU A 72 5.30 -11.52 -0.51
CA GLU A 72 6.08 -10.40 -1.07
C GLU A 72 7.36 -10.07 -0.29
N MET A 73 7.38 -10.37 1.02
CA MET A 73 8.53 -10.02 1.88
C MET A 73 9.29 -11.23 2.44
N GLY A 74 8.79 -12.45 2.22
CA GLY A 74 9.42 -13.66 2.77
C GLY A 74 9.48 -13.71 4.30
N CYS A 75 8.75 -12.85 5.00
CA CYS A 75 8.65 -12.84 6.46
C CYS A 75 7.21 -12.62 6.92
N ALA A 76 6.88 -13.19 8.09
CA ALA A 76 5.57 -12.99 8.68
C ALA A 76 5.41 -11.55 9.19
N VAL A 77 4.15 -11.11 9.21
CA VAL A 77 3.74 -9.83 9.78
C VAL A 77 2.67 -10.04 10.82
N ARG A 78 2.51 -9.09 11.72
CA ARG A 78 1.41 -9.04 12.68
C ARG A 78 0.59 -7.78 12.42
N LEU A 79 -0.71 -7.93 12.19
CA LEU A 79 -1.60 -6.77 12.06
C LEU A 79 -1.76 -6.07 13.41
N LEU A 80 -1.89 -4.75 13.33
CA LEU A 80 -2.13 -3.88 14.47
C LEU A 80 -3.50 -3.20 14.28
N PRO A 81 -4.38 -3.21 15.28
CA PRO A 81 -5.67 -2.56 15.17
C PRO A 81 -5.50 -1.04 15.07
N ALA A 82 -6.15 -0.41 14.11
CA ALA A 82 -6.27 1.03 14.05
C ALA A 82 -7.40 1.52 14.98
N ALA A 83 -7.21 2.66 15.63
CA ALA A 83 -8.24 3.28 16.47
C ALA A 83 -9.42 3.79 15.64
N GLU A 84 -9.13 4.30 14.44
CA GLU A 84 -10.09 4.77 13.45
C GLU A 84 -9.65 4.34 12.05
N THR A 85 -10.63 4.13 11.17
CA THR A 85 -10.43 3.83 9.77
C THR A 85 -10.72 5.08 8.93
N VAL A 86 -9.76 5.51 8.12
CA VAL A 86 -9.94 6.62 7.17
C VAL A 86 -10.60 6.10 5.90
N ILE A 87 -11.70 6.71 5.47
CA ILE A 87 -12.41 6.35 4.25
C ILE A 87 -12.06 7.34 3.14
N VAL A 88 -11.40 6.84 2.09
CA VAL A 88 -10.88 7.65 0.99
C VAL A 88 -11.70 7.38 -0.28
N HIS A 89 -12.52 8.34 -0.71
CA HIS A 89 -13.28 8.28 -1.96
C HIS A 89 -12.66 9.07 -3.12
N GLY A 90 -11.60 9.82 -2.85
CA GLY A 90 -10.93 10.70 -3.81
C GLY A 90 -10.24 11.86 -3.12
N PRO A 91 -9.85 12.92 -3.83
CA PRO A 91 -9.30 14.14 -3.24
C PRO A 91 -10.33 14.84 -2.35
N GLY A 92 -9.90 15.44 -1.25
CA GLY A 92 -10.75 16.24 -0.35
C GLY A 92 -10.85 15.64 1.05
N PRO A 93 -11.78 16.16 1.88
CA PRO A 93 -11.95 15.68 3.24
C PRO A 93 -12.36 14.21 3.28
N HIS A 94 -11.82 13.48 4.24
CA HIS A 94 -12.02 12.05 4.42
C HIS A 94 -12.85 11.77 5.66
N ASP A 95 -13.78 10.81 5.57
CA ASP A 95 -14.52 10.33 6.71
C ASP A 95 -13.63 9.45 7.60
N ARG A 96 -13.91 9.44 8.90
CA ARG A 96 -13.25 8.58 9.87
C ARG A 96 -14.31 7.80 10.64
N LEU A 97 -14.09 6.51 10.75
CA LEU A 97 -15.02 5.61 11.42
C LEU A 97 -14.27 4.70 12.41
N ALA A 98 -14.79 4.58 13.60
CA ALA A 98 -14.37 3.54 14.52
C ALA A 98 -15.07 2.24 14.11
N LEU A 99 -14.33 1.31 13.52
CA LEU A 99 -14.86 0.01 13.14
C LEU A 99 -14.77 -0.99 14.27
N VAL A 100 -15.76 -1.89 14.36
CA VAL A 100 -15.71 -3.01 15.28
C VAL A 100 -15.08 -4.22 14.61
N GLY A 101 -14.24 -4.93 15.36
CA GLY A 101 -13.53 -6.13 14.88
C GLY A 101 -12.25 -6.34 15.67
N SER A 102 -11.60 -7.48 15.45
CA SER A 102 -10.30 -7.79 16.06
C SER A 102 -9.16 -6.96 15.47
N GLU A 103 -9.26 -6.62 14.19
CA GLU A 103 -8.20 -5.99 13.40
C GLU A 103 -8.79 -4.92 12.46
N PRO A 104 -9.30 -3.79 13.03
CA PRO A 104 -9.81 -2.70 12.20
C PRO A 104 -8.69 -2.15 11.32
N PRO A 105 -8.92 -1.95 10.00
CA PRO A 105 -7.93 -1.38 9.10
C PRO A 105 -7.69 0.11 9.38
N ALA A 106 -6.53 0.62 8.97
CA ALA A 106 -6.19 2.03 9.06
C ALA A 106 -6.90 2.88 7.99
N ALA A 107 -7.14 2.30 6.82
CA ALA A 107 -7.86 2.99 5.75
C ALA A 107 -8.62 2.00 4.84
N VAL A 108 -9.66 2.53 4.19
CA VAL A 108 -10.32 1.91 3.05
C VAL A 108 -10.33 2.93 1.91
N VAL A 109 -9.65 2.62 0.81
CA VAL A 109 -9.49 3.51 -0.33
C VAL A 109 -10.35 2.99 -1.48
N PHE A 110 -11.37 3.75 -1.86
CA PHE A 110 -12.20 3.45 -3.02
C PHE A 110 -11.63 4.11 -4.26
N ARG A 111 -11.40 3.33 -5.30
CA ARG A 111 -10.79 3.83 -6.53
C ARG A 111 -11.46 3.25 -7.76
N ARG A 112 -11.45 4.05 -8.82
CA ARG A 112 -11.73 3.59 -10.17
C ARG A 112 -10.43 3.55 -10.95
N TYR A 113 -9.96 2.34 -11.21
CA TYR A 113 -8.72 2.14 -11.95
C TYR A 113 -8.95 2.30 -13.45
N ARG A 114 -8.03 2.98 -14.10
CA ARG A 114 -7.93 3.02 -15.57
C ARG A 114 -7.07 1.86 -16.08
N THR A 115 -7.36 0.65 -15.58
CA THR A 115 -6.61 -0.54 -15.94
C THR A 115 -6.91 -0.95 -17.38
N PRO A 116 -5.94 -1.49 -18.11
CA PRO A 116 -6.20 -2.02 -19.45
C PRO A 116 -7.33 -3.05 -19.47
N PRO A 117 -8.19 -3.06 -20.50
CA PRO A 117 -9.41 -3.87 -20.53
C PRO A 117 -9.19 -5.38 -20.47
N HIS A 118 -7.95 -5.86 -20.65
CA HIS A 118 -7.61 -7.28 -20.55
C HIS A 118 -7.50 -7.83 -19.12
N GLN A 119 -7.68 -6.99 -18.09
CA GLN A 119 -7.70 -7.44 -16.71
C GLN A 119 -9.09 -7.97 -16.32
N PRO A 120 -9.25 -9.26 -15.99
CA PRO A 120 -10.58 -9.86 -15.75
C PRO A 120 -11.38 -9.20 -14.62
N TRP A 121 -10.70 -8.72 -13.56
CA TRP A 121 -11.36 -8.05 -12.46
C TRP A 121 -11.86 -6.64 -12.86
N HIS A 122 -11.10 -5.94 -13.72
CA HIS A 122 -11.49 -4.63 -14.23
C HIS A 122 -12.79 -4.70 -15.03
N GLU A 123 -12.92 -5.72 -15.89
CA GLU A 123 -14.13 -5.94 -16.68
C GLU A 123 -15.33 -6.24 -15.77
N ARG A 124 -15.16 -7.13 -14.79
CA ARG A 124 -16.23 -7.52 -13.86
C ARG A 124 -16.73 -6.37 -12.99
N ASN A 125 -15.86 -5.49 -12.55
CA ASN A 125 -16.17 -4.41 -11.61
C ASN A 125 -16.21 -3.03 -12.27
N GLN A 126 -16.21 -2.94 -13.58
CA GLN A 126 -16.15 -1.67 -14.32
C GLN A 126 -14.97 -0.78 -13.88
N GLY A 127 -13.88 -1.38 -13.46
CA GLY A 127 -12.70 -0.71 -12.94
C GLY A 127 -12.81 -0.22 -11.50
N GLU A 128 -13.92 -0.47 -10.81
CA GLU A 128 -14.07 -0.11 -9.39
C GLU A 128 -13.44 -1.16 -8.49
N ALA A 129 -12.72 -0.70 -7.48
CA ALA A 129 -12.06 -1.53 -6.50
C ALA A 129 -11.94 -0.78 -5.17
N CYS A 130 -11.80 -1.52 -4.09
CA CYS A 130 -11.37 -0.97 -2.83
C CYS A 130 -10.03 -1.58 -2.40
N LEU A 131 -9.19 -0.77 -1.77
CA LEU A 131 -7.97 -1.18 -1.12
C LEU A 131 -8.18 -1.06 0.38
N VAL A 132 -8.09 -2.18 1.09
CA VAL A 132 -8.18 -2.23 2.56
C VAL A 132 -6.76 -2.23 3.11
N VAL A 133 -6.44 -1.21 3.93
CA VAL A 133 -5.09 -0.92 4.39
C VAL A 133 -4.97 -1.19 5.88
N TYR A 134 -4.06 -2.08 6.26
CA TYR A 134 -3.82 -2.43 7.66
C TYR A 134 -2.50 -1.84 8.16
N LEU A 135 -2.48 -1.44 9.43
CA LEU A 135 -1.22 -1.25 10.14
C LEU A 135 -0.62 -2.63 10.43
N ALA A 136 0.69 -2.76 10.27
CA ALA A 136 1.37 -4.01 10.57
C ALA A 136 2.79 -3.79 11.07
N GLU A 137 3.29 -4.76 11.82
CA GLU A 137 4.69 -4.86 12.22
C GLU A 137 5.34 -6.10 11.61
N LEU A 138 6.63 -5.99 11.34
CA LEU A 138 7.43 -7.10 10.84
C LEU A 138 7.77 -8.06 11.97
N ALA A 139 7.58 -9.37 11.75
CA ALA A 139 8.04 -10.41 12.66
C ALA A 139 9.50 -10.84 12.39
N GLY A 140 10.12 -10.31 11.34
CA GLY A 140 11.50 -10.60 10.96
C GLY A 140 12.03 -9.66 9.89
N PRO A 141 13.28 -9.81 9.46
CA PRO A 141 13.84 -8.96 8.42
C PRO A 141 13.16 -9.20 7.06
N PRO A 142 12.61 -8.15 6.42
CA PRO A 142 11.97 -8.30 5.12
C PRO A 142 13.01 -8.54 4.02
N ARG A 143 12.63 -9.33 3.02
CA ARG A 143 13.42 -9.57 1.81
C ARG A 143 12.49 -9.51 0.62
N PRO A 144 12.90 -8.85 -0.48
CA PRO A 144 12.09 -8.84 -1.68
C PRO A 144 11.86 -10.27 -2.18
N ALA A 145 10.61 -10.59 -2.52
CA ALA A 145 10.22 -11.91 -2.99
C ALA A 145 9.11 -11.80 -4.05
N MET A 146 8.77 -12.91 -4.68
CA MET A 146 7.75 -13.01 -5.74
C MET A 146 7.97 -11.98 -6.86
N GLU A 147 6.98 -11.12 -7.12
CA GLU A 147 7.03 -10.11 -8.20
C GLU A 147 7.83 -8.86 -7.85
N LEU A 148 8.21 -8.68 -6.57
CA LEU A 148 8.95 -7.50 -6.13
C LEU A 148 10.48 -7.71 -6.24
N PRO A 149 11.18 -7.07 -7.21
CA PRO A 149 12.64 -7.15 -7.31
C PRO A 149 13.36 -6.39 -6.18
N ALA A 150 12.67 -5.48 -5.51
CA ALA A 150 13.23 -4.73 -4.40
C ALA A 150 12.14 -4.22 -3.44
N LEU A 151 12.58 -3.95 -2.21
CA LEU A 151 11.83 -3.18 -1.22
C LEU A 151 12.62 -1.90 -0.90
N ILE A 152 11.91 -0.84 -0.51
CA ILE A 152 12.54 0.42 -0.15
C ILE A 152 11.91 1.04 1.09
N TRP A 153 12.75 1.50 2.00
CA TRP A 153 12.35 2.30 3.15
C TRP A 153 12.39 3.78 2.81
N LEU A 154 11.27 4.46 2.96
CA LEU A 154 11.09 5.88 2.64
C LEU A 154 10.58 6.65 3.86
N THR A 155 11.08 7.86 4.05
CA THR A 155 10.52 8.80 5.03
C THR A 155 9.15 9.30 4.58
N PRO A 156 8.28 9.81 5.49
CA PRO A 156 7.02 10.45 5.10
C PRO A 156 7.20 11.55 4.04
N ALA A 157 8.22 12.38 4.18
CA ALA A 157 8.51 13.45 3.23
C ALA A 157 8.86 12.93 1.82
N GLN A 158 9.62 11.83 1.73
CA GLN A 158 9.94 11.18 0.46
C GLN A 158 8.70 10.54 -0.18
N LEU A 159 7.81 9.93 0.62
CA LEU A 159 6.54 9.39 0.13
C LEU A 159 5.62 10.47 -0.43
N VAL A 160 5.44 11.57 0.30
CA VAL A 160 4.64 12.71 -0.19
C VAL A 160 5.23 13.31 -1.46
N GLU A 161 6.55 13.36 -1.59
CA GLU A 161 7.19 13.82 -2.83
C GLU A 161 6.90 12.86 -4.01
N THR A 162 7.03 11.54 -3.80
CA THR A 162 6.75 10.54 -4.84
C THR A 162 5.26 10.41 -5.17
N ALA A 163 4.36 10.83 -4.26
CA ALA A 163 2.93 10.95 -4.55
C ALA A 163 2.62 12.14 -5.47
N ARG A 164 3.46 13.16 -5.48
CA ARG A 164 3.24 14.39 -6.26
C ARG A 164 3.96 14.42 -7.61
N ARG A 165 5.01 13.64 -7.75
CA ARG A 165 5.85 13.58 -8.97
C ARG A 165 6.75 12.36 -9.00
N ASP A 166 7.22 12.02 -10.18
CA ASP A 166 8.30 11.03 -10.33
C ASP A 166 9.59 11.54 -9.70
N VAL A 167 10.31 10.67 -8.97
CA VAL A 167 11.57 11.01 -8.31
C VAL A 167 12.65 10.00 -8.71
N PRO A 168 13.86 10.42 -9.10
CA PRO A 168 14.95 9.48 -9.35
C PRO A 168 15.30 8.68 -8.11
N LEU A 169 15.44 7.36 -8.25
CA LEU A 169 15.87 6.47 -7.15
C LEU A 169 17.17 6.96 -6.51
N ALA A 170 18.16 7.37 -7.33
CA ALA A 170 19.42 7.89 -6.84
C ALA A 170 19.26 9.12 -5.91
N THR A 171 18.27 9.98 -6.19
CA THR A 171 17.95 11.14 -5.35
C THR A 171 17.40 10.71 -3.99
N LEU A 172 16.51 9.73 -3.96
CA LEU A 172 15.95 9.20 -2.71
C LEU A 172 17.05 8.53 -1.85
N LEU A 173 17.90 7.73 -2.48
CA LEU A 173 19.03 7.07 -1.80
C LEU A 173 20.03 8.08 -1.22
N ALA A 174 20.38 9.13 -1.99
CA ALA A 174 21.26 10.19 -1.53
C ALA A 174 20.69 10.97 -0.32
N ARG A 175 19.37 10.92 -0.14
CA ARG A 175 18.62 11.55 0.97
C ARG A 175 18.22 10.56 2.06
N GLY A 176 18.85 9.39 2.08
CA GLY A 176 18.76 8.41 3.16
C GLY A 176 17.65 7.38 3.03
N ALA A 177 17.02 7.20 1.84
CA ALA A 177 16.22 6.02 1.59
C ALA A 177 17.10 4.76 1.63
N GLU A 178 16.54 3.63 2.08
CA GLU A 178 17.27 2.36 2.14
C GLU A 178 16.63 1.35 1.18
N LEU A 179 17.43 0.83 0.26
CA LEU A 179 17.00 -0.14 -0.73
C LEU A 179 17.42 -1.55 -0.30
N LEU A 180 16.45 -2.46 -0.27
CA LEU A 180 16.65 -3.89 -0.12
C LEU A 180 16.41 -4.53 -1.49
N ALA A 181 17.46 -4.84 -2.23
CA ALA A 181 17.34 -5.43 -3.56
C ALA A 181 17.58 -6.94 -3.53
N ASP A 182 16.88 -7.65 -4.38
CA ASP A 182 17.20 -9.05 -4.68
C ASP A 182 18.48 -9.07 -5.54
N HIS A 183 19.53 -9.70 -5.01
CA HIS A 183 20.83 -9.79 -5.69
C HIS A 183 20.76 -10.60 -6.99
N THR A 184 19.74 -11.42 -7.17
CA THR A 184 19.52 -12.20 -8.40
C THR A 184 18.76 -11.42 -9.47
N ARG A 185 18.14 -10.30 -9.10
CA ARG A 185 17.33 -9.41 -9.96
C ARG A 185 17.81 -7.95 -9.84
N PRO A 186 19.00 -7.62 -10.38
CA PRO A 186 19.58 -6.29 -10.23
C PRO A 186 18.71 -5.23 -10.90
N LEU A 187 18.48 -4.12 -10.17
CA LEU A 187 17.76 -2.99 -10.73
C LEU A 187 18.63 -2.22 -11.74
N PRO A 188 18.05 -1.76 -12.86
CA PRO A 188 18.78 -0.95 -13.84
C PRO A 188 19.14 0.42 -13.26
N GLY A 189 20.20 1.03 -13.78
CA GLY A 189 20.57 2.42 -13.46
C GLY A 189 19.58 3.42 -14.04
N GLY A 190 19.55 4.64 -13.47
CA GLY A 190 18.72 5.73 -13.98
C GLY A 190 17.22 5.58 -13.73
N LEU A 191 16.84 4.75 -12.76
CA LEU A 191 15.45 4.43 -12.43
C LEU A 191 14.74 5.63 -11.79
N TRP A 192 13.51 5.88 -12.23
CA TRP A 192 12.56 6.81 -11.64
C TRP A 192 11.48 6.06 -10.89
N LEU A 193 11.06 6.60 -9.76
CA LEU A 193 10.03 6.01 -8.91
C LEU A 193 8.76 6.85 -8.91
N ARG A 194 7.62 6.17 -8.93
CA ARG A 194 6.26 6.73 -8.87
C ARG A 194 5.40 5.85 -7.98
N LEU A 195 4.51 6.40 -7.18
CA LEU A 195 3.50 5.60 -6.50
C LEU A 195 2.46 5.05 -7.48
N THR A 196 1.95 3.86 -7.20
CA THR A 196 0.73 3.38 -7.88
C THR A 196 -0.46 4.29 -7.50
N ASP A 197 -1.48 4.37 -8.35
CA ASP A 197 -2.64 5.25 -8.16
C ASP A 197 -3.30 5.10 -6.78
N SER A 198 -3.41 3.86 -6.28
CA SER A 198 -4.01 3.59 -4.97
C SER A 198 -3.12 4.05 -3.81
N GLN A 199 -1.81 3.88 -3.96
CA GLN A 199 -0.85 4.33 -2.95
C GLN A 199 -0.68 5.85 -2.96
N GLU A 200 -0.73 6.48 -4.13
CA GLU A 200 -0.77 7.94 -4.25
C GLU A 200 -1.95 8.52 -3.47
N ALA A 201 -3.17 8.00 -3.72
CA ALA A 201 -4.35 8.46 -3.02
C ALA A 201 -4.25 8.26 -1.50
N LEU A 202 -3.77 7.08 -1.06
CA LEU A 202 -3.56 6.80 0.36
C LEU A 202 -2.56 7.78 0.99
N VAL A 203 -1.38 7.95 0.37
CA VAL A 203 -0.31 8.81 0.90
C VAL A 203 -0.77 10.26 0.96
N LEU A 204 -1.48 10.78 -0.04
CA LEU A 204 -1.99 12.15 -0.03
C LEU A 204 -3.09 12.33 1.03
N ALA A 205 -4.02 11.38 1.16
CA ALA A 205 -5.04 11.40 2.20
C ALA A 205 -4.43 11.39 3.62
N LEU A 206 -3.45 10.52 3.86
CA LEU A 206 -2.74 10.47 5.14
C LEU A 206 -1.91 11.74 5.40
N ALA A 207 -1.37 12.39 4.37
CA ALA A 207 -0.60 13.62 4.51
C ALA A 207 -1.49 14.84 4.82
N GLU A 208 -2.72 14.89 4.27
CA GLU A 208 -3.71 15.91 4.56
C GLU A 208 -4.26 15.75 5.96
N ASP A 209 -4.42 14.51 6.41
CA ASP A 209 -4.85 14.12 7.73
C ASP A 209 -3.69 13.43 8.47
N ALA A 210 -2.77 14.24 9.00
CA ALA A 210 -1.49 13.79 9.53
C ALA A 210 -1.58 12.77 10.68
N GLN A 211 -2.72 12.64 11.35
CA GLN A 211 -2.87 11.79 12.53
C GLN A 211 -2.62 10.30 12.26
N PRO A 212 -3.15 9.66 11.18
CA PRO A 212 -2.85 8.26 10.88
C PRO A 212 -1.38 7.99 10.56
N PHE A 213 -0.66 8.96 9.97
CA PHE A 213 0.79 8.87 9.81
C PHE A 213 1.52 8.88 11.15
N TYR A 214 1.08 9.75 12.08
CA TYR A 214 1.71 9.81 13.40
C TYR A 214 1.36 8.60 14.26
N GLU A 215 0.16 8.05 14.15
CA GLU A 215 -0.22 6.80 14.81
C GLU A 215 0.62 5.62 14.30
N ALA A 216 0.76 5.51 12.98
CA ALA A 216 1.65 4.51 12.37
C ALA A 216 3.11 4.70 12.82
N LEU A 217 3.60 5.93 12.96
CA LEU A 217 4.93 6.24 13.47
C LEU A 217 5.07 5.99 14.98
N ALA A 218 4.00 6.09 15.75
CA ALA A 218 4.03 5.87 17.20
C ALA A 218 4.16 4.39 17.58
N VAL A 219 3.82 3.47 16.67
CA VAL A 219 4.04 2.02 16.82
C VAL A 219 5.37 1.54 16.20
N CYS A 220 6.13 2.44 15.60
CA CYS A 220 7.48 2.25 15.08
C CYS A 220 8.56 2.56 16.11
#